data_cab40aa2cbd65be1710f9377e615f2a2
#
_entry.id   cab40aa2cbd65be1710f9377e615f2a2
#
_cell.length_a   1.000
_cell.length_b   1.000
_cell.length_c   1.000
_cell.angle_alpha   90.00
_cell.angle_beta   90.00
_cell.angle_gamma   90.00
#
_symmetry.space_group_name_H-M   'P 1'
#
loop_
_entity.id
_entity.type
_entity.pdbx_description
1 polymer ?
#
loop_
_entity_poly.entity_id
_entity_poly.type
_entity_poly.pdbx_seq_one_letter_code
_entity_poly.pdbx_strand_id
1 'polypeptide(L)'
;GWVWLYVTPEKKLAVCSTPNQDNPIMDVAGKNRGIPILGIDVWEHAYYLKYQNKRGDYLNAIWNVLDWNAVGKRYEAALNDPFLKVIEKDAWQELKDFHMVMAQTFHPMEDGNFQPIRTRSAEMVEKAKLLAKAPVPTSFRSPEITKAINDLVEGSEMLDKLVKKGAKDSKILKSLSGLHDTFHVIQGLCSDEH
;
A
#
# COMPACT_ATOMS: atom_id res chain seq x y z
N GLY A 1 2.78 17.40 -20.01
CA GLY A 1 2.92 16.86 -18.65
C GLY A 1 2.72 17.89 -17.57
N TRP A 2 2.87 17.49 -16.34
CA TRP A 2 2.61 18.29 -15.15
C TRP A 2 3.75 18.18 -14.15
N VAL A 3 3.92 19.23 -13.33
CA VAL A 3 4.76 19.19 -12.11
C VAL A 3 3.86 19.34 -10.90
N TRP A 4 4.10 18.51 -9.89
CA TRP A 4 3.27 18.42 -8.70
C TRP A 4 4.09 18.68 -7.43
N LEU A 5 3.55 19.50 -6.53
CA LEU A 5 3.88 19.45 -5.11
C LEU A 5 2.81 18.59 -4.44
N TYR A 6 3.20 17.57 -3.70
CA TYR A 6 2.28 16.62 -3.10
C TYR A 6 2.72 16.17 -1.72
N VAL A 7 1.77 15.64 -0.95
CA VAL A 7 2.01 15.01 0.35
C VAL A 7 2.17 13.51 0.14
N THR A 8 3.30 12.98 0.56
CA THR A 8 3.59 11.53 0.49
C THR A 8 2.81 10.77 1.56
N PRO A 9 2.67 9.42 1.45
CA PRO A 9 2.08 8.60 2.50
C PRO A 9 2.73 8.81 3.87
N GLU A 10 4.04 9.07 3.93
CA GLU A 10 4.78 9.38 5.16
C GLU A 10 4.55 10.81 5.67
N LYS A 11 3.55 11.50 5.12
CA LYS A 11 3.17 12.89 5.46
C LYS A 11 4.27 13.92 5.23
N LYS A 12 5.14 13.68 4.25
CA LYS A 12 6.20 14.59 3.83
C LYS A 12 5.82 15.31 2.54
N LEU A 13 6.35 16.51 2.34
CA LEU A 13 6.27 17.19 1.07
C LEU A 13 7.27 16.60 0.07
N ALA A 14 6.81 16.39 -1.15
CA ALA A 14 7.66 15.98 -2.26
C ALA A 14 7.24 16.65 -3.57
N VAL A 15 8.14 16.64 -4.54
CA VAL A 15 7.91 17.17 -5.88
C VAL A 15 8.13 16.04 -6.89
N CYS A 16 7.23 15.94 -7.87
CA CYS A 16 7.42 15.04 -9.00
C CYS A 16 6.91 15.67 -10.30
N SER A 17 7.28 15.07 -11.41
CA SER A 17 6.68 15.34 -12.72
C SER A 17 5.98 14.08 -13.25
N THR A 18 4.89 14.28 -13.97
CA THR A 18 4.14 13.20 -14.61
C THR A 18 3.95 13.51 -16.10
N PRO A 19 3.94 12.49 -16.96
CA PRO A 19 3.59 12.67 -18.36
C PRO A 19 2.09 12.93 -18.52
N ASN A 20 1.70 13.37 -19.69
CA ASN A 20 0.30 13.53 -20.10
C ASN A 20 -0.55 14.26 -19.06
N GLN A 21 -1.66 13.66 -18.64
CA GLN A 21 -2.59 14.15 -17.62
C GLN A 21 -2.49 13.34 -16.31
N ASP A 22 -1.44 12.55 -16.17
CA ASP A 22 -1.22 11.75 -14.98
C ASP A 22 -0.95 12.64 -13.77
N ASN A 23 -1.31 12.14 -12.58
CA ASN A 23 -1.12 12.87 -11.33
C ASN A 23 -0.81 11.92 -10.16
N PRO A 24 -0.34 12.42 -9.00
CA PRO A 24 0.08 11.60 -7.87
C PRO A 24 -1.01 10.72 -7.23
N ILE A 25 -2.29 10.95 -7.50
CA ILE A 25 -3.36 10.08 -6.99
C ILE A 25 -3.41 8.75 -7.76
N MET A 26 -3.02 8.76 -9.02
CA MET A 26 -3.13 7.61 -9.92
C MET A 26 -2.09 6.53 -9.61
N ASP A 27 -2.46 5.26 -9.83
CA ASP A 27 -1.55 4.11 -9.66
C ASP A 27 -0.32 4.20 -10.58
N VAL A 28 -0.47 4.75 -11.77
CA VAL A 28 0.62 4.96 -12.73
C VAL A 28 1.73 5.85 -12.20
N ALA A 29 1.46 6.69 -11.18
CA ALA A 29 2.48 7.49 -10.52
C ALA A 29 3.48 6.64 -9.68
N GLY A 30 3.17 5.38 -9.41
CA GLY A 30 4.06 4.43 -8.73
C GLY A 30 4.55 4.97 -7.39
N LYS A 31 5.86 5.07 -7.22
CA LYS A 31 6.49 5.61 -6.00
C LYS A 31 6.20 7.08 -5.70
N ASN A 32 5.67 7.82 -6.68
CA ASN A 32 5.31 9.23 -6.54
C ASN A 32 3.82 9.42 -6.19
N ARG A 33 3.14 8.36 -5.73
CA ARG A 33 1.75 8.46 -5.26
C ARG A 33 1.66 9.31 -3.99
N GLY A 34 0.59 10.09 -3.90
CA GLY A 34 0.32 10.96 -2.77
C GLY A 34 -0.82 11.94 -3.07
N ILE A 35 -1.07 12.87 -2.16
CA ILE A 35 -2.12 13.87 -2.31
C ILE A 35 -1.53 15.15 -2.93
N PRO A 36 -1.86 15.50 -4.18
CA PRO A 36 -1.39 16.71 -4.80
C PRO A 36 -2.03 17.96 -4.14
N ILE A 37 -1.18 18.93 -3.80
CA ILE A 37 -1.61 20.19 -3.19
C ILE A 37 -1.36 21.40 -4.09
N LEU A 38 -0.47 21.25 -5.09
CA LEU A 38 -0.21 22.21 -6.14
C LEU A 38 0.18 21.47 -7.42
N GLY A 39 -0.40 21.86 -8.55
CA GLY A 39 -0.04 21.37 -9.87
C GLY A 39 0.29 22.53 -10.81
N ILE A 40 1.32 22.37 -11.63
CA ILE A 40 1.72 23.32 -12.68
C ILE A 40 1.66 22.58 -14.00
N ASP A 41 0.81 23.04 -14.90
CA ASP A 41 0.75 22.55 -16.28
C ASP A 41 1.99 23.00 -17.05
N VAL A 42 2.73 22.03 -17.59
CA VAL A 42 3.91 22.29 -18.43
C VAL A 42 3.73 21.77 -19.85
N TRP A 43 2.49 21.52 -20.25
CA TRP A 43 2.15 21.37 -21.65
C TRP A 43 2.40 22.70 -22.40
N GLU A 44 2.85 22.64 -23.62
CA GLU A 44 3.15 23.84 -24.41
C GLU A 44 1.94 24.77 -24.56
N HIS A 45 0.76 24.21 -24.72
CA HIS A 45 -0.48 24.98 -24.83
C HIS A 45 -0.80 25.84 -23.59
N ALA A 46 -0.28 25.50 -22.42
CA ALA A 46 -0.50 26.26 -21.19
C ALA A 46 0.21 27.61 -21.19
N TYR A 47 1.31 27.76 -21.93
CA TYR A 47 2.13 28.97 -21.89
C TYR A 47 2.49 29.53 -23.27
N TYR A 48 2.22 28.81 -24.37
CA TYR A 48 2.72 29.15 -25.70
C TYR A 48 2.25 30.53 -26.20
N LEU A 49 0.99 30.90 -25.97
CA LEU A 49 0.46 32.19 -26.43
C LEU A 49 1.23 33.42 -25.89
N LYS A 50 1.79 33.31 -24.68
CA LYS A 50 2.50 34.41 -24.03
C LYS A 50 4.02 34.24 -24.02
N TYR A 51 4.48 33.01 -23.90
CA TYR A 51 5.90 32.72 -23.67
C TYR A 51 6.54 31.93 -24.82
N GLN A 52 5.75 31.40 -25.74
CA GLN A 52 6.18 30.55 -26.85
C GLN A 52 7.05 29.39 -26.33
N ASN A 53 8.26 29.19 -26.81
CA ASN A 53 9.18 28.13 -26.38
C ASN A 53 9.92 28.45 -25.07
N LYS A 54 9.66 29.61 -24.44
CA LYS A 54 10.35 30.06 -23.21
C LYS A 54 9.65 29.54 -21.96
N ARG A 55 9.63 28.21 -21.78
CA ARG A 55 9.01 27.58 -20.60
C ARG A 55 9.59 28.07 -19.27
N GLY A 56 10.90 28.40 -19.21
CA GLY A 56 11.55 28.95 -18.04
C GLY A 56 10.95 30.27 -17.60
N ASP A 57 10.65 31.18 -18.55
CA ASP A 57 10.04 32.48 -18.25
C ASP A 57 8.62 32.31 -17.70
N TYR A 58 7.84 31.37 -18.25
CA TYR A 58 6.53 30.99 -17.70
C TYR A 58 6.64 30.48 -16.27
N LEU A 59 7.56 29.54 -16.01
CA LEU A 59 7.75 28.98 -14.67
C LEU A 59 8.22 30.03 -13.65
N ASN A 60 9.03 31.01 -14.07
CA ASN A 60 9.42 32.14 -13.22
C ASN A 60 8.25 33.09 -12.92
N ALA A 61 7.36 33.27 -13.90
CA ALA A 61 6.23 34.18 -13.74
C ALA A 61 5.08 33.59 -12.90
N ILE A 62 4.89 32.25 -12.92
CA ILE A 62 3.76 31.61 -12.25
C ILE A 62 3.77 31.80 -10.74
N TRP A 63 4.95 31.99 -10.13
CA TRP A 63 5.10 32.22 -8.69
C TRP A 63 4.36 33.48 -8.21
N ASN A 64 4.14 34.46 -9.09
CA ASN A 64 3.43 35.69 -8.75
C ASN A 64 1.91 35.53 -8.65
N VAL A 65 1.37 34.40 -9.11
CA VAL A 65 -0.08 34.13 -9.12
C VAL A 65 -0.49 32.93 -8.27
N LEU A 66 0.48 32.32 -7.57
CA LEU A 66 0.18 31.21 -6.66
C LEU A 66 -0.46 31.72 -5.38
N ASP A 67 -1.60 31.13 -5.02
CA ASP A 67 -2.23 31.35 -3.72
C ASP A 67 -1.67 30.35 -2.69
N TRP A 68 -0.64 30.78 -2.00
CA TRP A 68 0.02 29.98 -0.95
C TRP A 68 -0.89 29.70 0.25
N ASN A 69 -1.90 30.53 0.51
CA ASN A 69 -2.89 30.25 1.56
C ASN A 69 -3.76 29.05 1.16
N ALA A 70 -4.17 29.00 -0.11
CA ALA A 70 -4.91 27.82 -0.64
C ALA A 70 -4.05 26.56 -0.63
N VAL A 71 -2.77 26.66 -1.00
CA VAL A 71 -1.83 25.52 -0.93
C VAL A 71 -1.66 25.04 0.52
N GLY A 72 -1.50 25.97 1.49
CA GLY A 72 -1.40 25.63 2.91
C GLY A 72 -2.62 24.89 3.44
N LYS A 73 -3.84 25.35 3.10
CA LYS A 73 -5.09 24.66 3.48
C LYS A 73 -5.19 23.26 2.88
N ARG A 74 -4.76 23.09 1.62
CA ARG A 74 -4.73 21.76 0.99
C ARG A 74 -3.70 20.86 1.65
N TYR A 75 -2.57 21.40 2.08
CA TYR A 75 -1.56 20.65 2.82
C TYR A 75 -2.11 20.13 4.15
N GLU A 76 -2.74 21.00 4.95
CA GLU A 76 -3.37 20.60 6.21
C GLU A 76 -4.46 19.52 6.02
N ALA A 77 -5.30 19.66 4.99
CA ALA A 77 -6.29 18.66 4.64
C ALA A 77 -5.64 17.32 4.22
N ALA A 78 -4.61 17.39 3.38
CA ALA A 78 -3.91 16.21 2.88
C ALA A 78 -3.23 15.39 3.98
N LEU A 79 -2.74 16.02 5.06
CA LEU A 79 -2.12 15.32 6.19
C LEU A 79 -3.09 14.34 6.89
N ASN A 80 -4.39 14.56 6.76
CA ASN A 80 -5.45 13.77 7.38
C ASN A 80 -6.30 13.02 6.34
N ASP A 81 -5.89 13.04 5.07
CA ASP A 81 -6.63 12.35 4.02
C ASP A 81 -6.48 10.83 4.15
N PRO A 82 -7.59 10.07 4.27
CA PRO A 82 -7.56 8.62 4.42
C PRO A 82 -6.89 7.91 3.22
N PHE A 83 -6.88 8.55 2.05
CA PHE A 83 -6.25 7.98 0.86
C PHE A 83 -4.74 7.73 1.03
N LEU A 84 -4.05 8.46 1.91
CA LEU A 84 -2.64 8.18 2.23
C LEU A 84 -2.46 6.77 2.80
N LYS A 85 -3.38 6.32 3.67
CA LYS A 85 -3.36 4.94 4.20
C LYS A 85 -3.57 3.90 3.09
N VAL A 86 -4.47 4.20 2.14
CA VAL A 86 -4.70 3.30 0.99
C VAL A 86 -3.43 3.14 0.18
N ILE A 87 -2.73 4.24 -0.12
CA ILE A 87 -1.46 4.20 -0.87
C ILE A 87 -0.39 3.40 -0.10
N GLU A 88 -0.25 3.60 1.21
CA GLU A 88 0.69 2.84 2.04
C GLU A 88 0.38 1.34 2.03
N LYS A 89 -0.89 0.97 2.17
CA LYS A 89 -1.35 -0.42 2.10
C LYS A 89 -1.05 -1.04 0.74
N ASP A 90 -1.31 -0.29 -0.33
CA ASP A 90 -1.02 -0.73 -1.70
C ASP A 90 0.48 -0.92 -1.96
N ALA A 91 1.32 -0.18 -1.27
CA ALA A 91 2.78 -0.32 -1.35
C ALA A 91 3.35 -1.42 -0.45
N TRP A 92 2.55 -1.99 0.47
CA TRP A 92 3.02 -3.04 1.40
C TRP A 92 3.07 -4.40 0.71
N GLN A 93 4.13 -4.61 -0.06
CA GLN A 93 4.27 -5.77 -0.94
C GLN A 93 4.32 -7.09 -0.17
N GLU A 94 5.01 -7.13 0.98
CA GLU A 94 5.13 -8.34 1.78
C GLU A 94 3.78 -8.80 2.36
N LEU A 95 2.90 -7.85 2.71
CA LEU A 95 1.53 -8.16 3.12
C LEU A 95 0.71 -8.75 1.97
N LYS A 96 0.86 -8.19 0.76
CA LYS A 96 0.21 -8.72 -0.46
C LYS A 96 0.72 -10.11 -0.81
N ASP A 97 2.02 -10.31 -0.73
CA ASP A 97 2.65 -11.61 -1.01
C ASP A 97 2.14 -12.69 -0.05
N PHE A 98 2.06 -12.37 1.25
CA PHE A 98 1.48 -13.29 2.24
C PHE A 98 0.00 -13.56 1.96
N HIS A 99 -0.79 -12.51 1.66
CA HIS A 99 -2.20 -12.65 1.30
C HIS A 99 -2.41 -13.55 0.09
N MET A 100 -1.58 -13.43 -0.94
CA MET A 100 -1.68 -14.26 -2.14
C MET A 100 -1.54 -15.75 -1.80
N VAL A 101 -0.57 -16.14 -0.99
CA VAL A 101 -0.38 -17.53 -0.57
C VAL A 101 -1.55 -17.97 0.33
N MET A 102 -1.98 -17.10 1.24
CA MET A 102 -3.14 -17.37 2.11
C MET A 102 -4.39 -17.64 1.28
N ALA A 103 -4.77 -16.77 0.35
CA ALA A 103 -5.96 -16.89 -0.47
C ALA A 103 -5.93 -18.17 -1.35
N GLN A 104 -4.77 -18.43 -1.98
CA GLN A 104 -4.59 -19.61 -2.85
C GLN A 104 -4.53 -20.94 -2.10
N THR A 105 -4.42 -20.93 -0.79
CA THR A 105 -4.44 -22.15 0.05
C THR A 105 -5.71 -22.27 0.87
N PHE A 106 -6.30 -21.16 1.30
CA PHE A 106 -7.49 -21.11 2.13
C PHE A 106 -8.77 -21.38 1.32
N HIS A 107 -9.01 -20.65 0.22
CA HIS A 107 -10.25 -20.85 -0.57
C HIS A 107 -10.42 -22.27 -1.12
N PRO A 108 -9.39 -22.91 -1.71
CA PRO A 108 -9.54 -24.31 -2.10
C PRO A 108 -9.86 -25.25 -0.94
N MET A 109 -9.34 -24.97 0.26
CA MET A 109 -9.62 -25.76 1.46
C MET A 109 -11.10 -25.65 1.89
N GLU A 110 -11.75 -24.49 1.72
CA GLU A 110 -13.20 -24.34 1.97
C GLU A 110 -14.03 -25.26 1.09
N ASP A 111 -13.56 -25.53 -0.15
CA ASP A 111 -14.15 -26.48 -1.09
C ASP A 111 -13.70 -27.93 -0.86
N GLY A 112 -13.00 -28.20 0.25
CA GLY A 112 -12.50 -29.55 0.61
C GLY A 112 -11.20 -29.97 -0.07
N ASN A 113 -10.56 -29.08 -0.84
CA ASN A 113 -9.28 -29.34 -1.49
C ASN A 113 -8.10 -28.89 -0.62
N PHE A 114 -7.47 -29.84 0.08
CA PHE A 114 -6.30 -29.56 0.94
C PHE A 114 -4.95 -29.64 0.22
N GLN A 115 -4.90 -29.98 -1.07
CA GLN A 115 -3.64 -30.12 -1.80
C GLN A 115 -2.80 -28.82 -1.83
N PRO A 116 -3.36 -27.63 -2.10
CA PRO A 116 -2.57 -26.40 -2.10
C PRO A 116 -1.85 -26.14 -0.78
N ILE A 117 -2.53 -26.28 0.36
CA ILE A 117 -1.88 -26.02 1.66
C ILE A 117 -0.87 -27.12 2.01
N ARG A 118 -1.11 -28.38 1.61
CA ARG A 118 -0.15 -29.47 1.84
C ARG A 118 1.14 -29.32 1.05
N THR A 119 1.10 -28.65 -0.09
CA THR A 119 2.30 -28.42 -0.95
C THR A 119 2.98 -27.09 -0.68
N ARG A 120 2.26 -26.10 -0.16
CA ARG A 120 2.75 -24.70 -0.02
C ARG A 120 2.83 -24.19 1.42
N SER A 121 2.71 -25.06 2.42
CA SER A 121 2.83 -24.65 3.84
C SER A 121 4.19 -24.02 4.16
N ALA A 122 5.28 -24.51 3.57
CA ALA A 122 6.60 -23.93 3.74
C ALA A 122 6.73 -22.53 3.10
N GLU A 123 6.11 -22.30 1.95
CA GLU A 123 6.05 -20.98 1.31
C GLU A 123 5.29 -19.96 2.17
N MET A 124 4.19 -20.38 2.81
CA MET A 124 3.46 -19.53 3.76
C MET A 124 4.34 -19.09 4.92
N VAL A 125 5.15 -20.00 5.48
CA VAL A 125 6.14 -19.65 6.53
C VAL A 125 7.16 -18.63 6.01
N GLU A 126 7.68 -18.82 4.81
CA GLU A 126 8.64 -17.90 4.19
C GLU A 126 8.04 -16.49 4.06
N LYS A 127 6.82 -16.38 3.50
CA LYS A 127 6.15 -15.09 3.31
C LYS A 127 5.79 -14.42 4.64
N ALA A 128 5.37 -15.17 5.65
CA ALA A 128 5.16 -14.64 7.00
C ALA A 128 6.46 -14.06 7.60
N LYS A 129 7.59 -14.74 7.44
CA LYS A 129 8.89 -14.25 7.91
C LYS A 129 9.39 -13.02 7.16
N LEU A 130 9.14 -12.94 5.85
CA LEU A 130 9.45 -11.75 5.07
C LEU A 130 8.61 -10.57 5.54
N LEU A 131 7.30 -10.75 5.76
CA LEU A 131 6.41 -9.74 6.31
C LEU A 131 6.89 -9.24 7.68
N ALA A 132 7.32 -10.15 8.56
CA ALA A 132 7.82 -9.77 9.89
C ALA A 132 9.15 -9.01 9.87
N LYS A 133 9.96 -9.16 8.82
CA LYS A 133 11.23 -8.44 8.63
C LYS A 133 11.06 -7.11 7.91
N ALA A 134 9.98 -6.95 7.15
CA ALA A 134 9.71 -5.75 6.40
C ALA A 134 9.36 -4.56 7.30
N PRO A 135 9.66 -3.34 6.90
CA PRO A 135 9.21 -2.17 7.63
C PRO A 135 7.69 -2.04 7.53
N VAL A 136 7.02 -2.03 8.69
CA VAL A 136 5.57 -1.77 8.74
C VAL A 136 5.34 -0.32 8.32
N PRO A 137 4.46 -0.04 7.35
CA PRO A 137 4.11 1.31 6.93
C PRO A 137 3.63 2.17 8.10
N THR A 138 3.90 3.48 8.06
CA THR A 138 3.75 4.37 9.22
C THR A 138 2.33 4.40 9.77
N SER A 139 1.32 4.39 8.90
CA SER A 139 -0.10 4.42 9.28
C SER A 139 -0.60 3.12 9.92
N PHE A 140 0.17 2.03 9.80
CA PHE A 140 -0.17 0.71 10.33
C PHE A 140 0.68 0.30 11.54
N ARG A 141 1.55 1.18 12.03
CA ARG A 141 2.37 0.89 13.22
C ARG A 141 1.53 0.95 14.48
N SER A 142 1.15 -0.22 14.98
CA SER A 142 0.52 -0.37 16.28
C SER A 142 1.01 -1.65 16.98
N PRO A 143 0.87 -1.74 18.32
CA PRO A 143 1.18 -2.97 19.04
C PRO A 143 0.35 -4.16 18.54
N GLU A 144 -0.90 -3.93 18.18
CA GLU A 144 -1.84 -4.95 17.68
C GLU A 144 -1.37 -5.52 16.34
N ILE A 145 -0.98 -4.66 15.40
CA ILE A 145 -0.43 -5.09 14.09
C ILE A 145 0.88 -5.86 14.30
N THR A 146 1.77 -5.35 15.15
CA THR A 146 3.03 -6.04 15.45
C THR A 146 2.79 -7.42 16.04
N LYS A 147 1.85 -7.54 16.95
CA LYS A 147 1.44 -8.82 17.53
C LYS A 147 0.86 -9.75 16.47
N ALA A 148 -0.07 -9.27 15.65
CA ALA A 148 -0.71 -10.08 14.60
C ALA A 148 0.32 -10.61 13.60
N ILE A 149 1.30 -9.80 13.19
CA ILE A 149 2.40 -10.26 12.31
C ILE A 149 3.20 -11.40 12.96
N ASN A 150 3.54 -11.28 14.23
CA ASN A 150 4.25 -12.34 14.96
C ASN A 150 3.39 -13.61 15.09
N ASP A 151 2.10 -13.46 15.40
CA ASP A 151 1.15 -14.56 15.46
C ASP A 151 1.02 -15.28 14.09
N LEU A 152 1.10 -14.53 12.97
CA LEU A 152 1.14 -15.13 11.61
C LEU A 152 2.39 -15.98 11.39
N VAL A 153 3.56 -15.55 11.87
CA VAL A 153 4.79 -16.34 11.76
C VAL A 153 4.67 -17.64 12.56
N GLU A 154 4.30 -17.53 13.84
CA GLU A 154 4.19 -18.69 14.74
C GLU A 154 3.12 -19.68 14.24
N GLY A 155 1.95 -19.18 13.82
CA GLY A 155 0.86 -19.99 13.31
C GLY A 155 1.22 -20.67 11.98
N SER A 156 1.93 -19.98 11.08
CA SER A 156 2.41 -20.57 9.83
C SER A 156 3.41 -21.71 10.09
N GLU A 157 4.35 -21.52 11.03
CA GLU A 157 5.29 -22.55 11.44
C GLU A 157 4.59 -23.77 12.06
N MET A 158 3.56 -23.52 12.86
CA MET A 158 2.77 -24.60 13.46
C MET A 158 1.99 -25.38 12.40
N LEU A 159 1.39 -24.68 11.44
CA LEU A 159 0.67 -25.27 10.32
C LEU A 159 1.61 -26.13 9.45
N ASP A 160 2.78 -25.63 9.11
CA ASP A 160 3.79 -26.37 8.32
C ASP A 160 4.24 -27.65 9.04
N LYS A 161 4.45 -27.58 10.37
CA LYS A 161 4.74 -28.78 11.19
C LYS A 161 3.59 -29.80 11.17
N LEU A 162 2.32 -29.36 11.17
CA LEU A 162 1.17 -30.26 11.07
C LEU A 162 1.13 -30.92 9.69
N VAL A 163 1.34 -30.16 8.63
CA VAL A 163 1.37 -30.68 7.24
C VAL A 163 2.49 -31.72 7.09
N LYS A 164 3.72 -31.39 7.52
CA LYS A 164 4.88 -32.32 7.44
C LYS A 164 4.69 -33.61 8.24
N LYS A 165 3.91 -33.57 9.33
CA LYS A 165 3.55 -34.74 10.12
C LYS A 165 2.38 -35.56 9.54
N GLY A 166 1.83 -35.16 8.39
CA GLY A 166 0.68 -35.82 7.80
C GLY A 166 -0.61 -35.72 8.63
N ALA A 167 -0.80 -34.60 9.31
CA ALA A 167 -1.98 -34.39 10.16
C ALA A 167 -3.29 -34.52 9.37
N LYS A 168 -4.38 -34.93 10.07
CA LYS A 168 -5.72 -35.00 9.50
C LYS A 168 -6.20 -33.65 9.00
N ASP A 169 -7.02 -33.64 7.97
CA ASP A 169 -7.57 -32.41 7.35
C ASP A 169 -8.28 -31.51 8.36
N SER A 170 -9.01 -32.07 9.32
CA SER A 170 -9.67 -31.29 10.38
C SER A 170 -8.72 -30.46 11.26
N LYS A 171 -7.49 -30.93 11.47
CA LYS A 171 -6.47 -30.18 12.22
C LYS A 171 -5.83 -29.09 11.36
N ILE A 172 -5.60 -29.37 10.08
CA ILE A 172 -5.09 -28.40 9.11
C ILE A 172 -6.12 -27.29 8.90
N LEU A 173 -7.39 -27.65 8.71
CA LEU A 173 -8.52 -26.71 8.59
C LEU A 173 -8.51 -25.72 9.78
N LYS A 174 -8.55 -26.25 11.01
CA LYS A 174 -8.58 -25.42 12.22
C LYS A 174 -7.38 -24.47 12.31
N SER A 175 -6.19 -24.95 11.96
CA SER A 175 -4.96 -24.15 12.02
C SER A 175 -4.94 -23.08 10.96
N LEU A 176 -5.34 -23.38 9.73
CA LEU A 176 -5.36 -22.42 8.62
C LEU A 176 -6.48 -21.38 8.79
N SER A 177 -7.66 -21.77 9.29
CA SER A 177 -8.73 -20.82 9.64
C SER A 177 -8.28 -19.84 10.72
N GLY A 178 -7.59 -20.29 11.76
CA GLY A 178 -7.04 -19.40 12.77
C GLY A 178 -5.99 -18.42 12.22
N LEU A 179 -5.19 -18.84 11.25
CA LEU A 179 -4.26 -17.95 10.54
C LEU A 179 -5.00 -16.91 9.69
N HIS A 180 -6.04 -17.32 9.01
CA HIS A 180 -6.89 -16.45 8.20
C HIS A 180 -7.54 -15.37 9.08
N ASP A 181 -8.09 -15.76 10.24
CA ASP A 181 -8.65 -14.81 11.21
C ASP A 181 -7.59 -13.81 11.71
N THR A 182 -6.38 -14.29 12.00
CA THR A 182 -5.25 -13.43 12.42
C THR A 182 -4.86 -12.47 11.31
N PHE A 183 -4.87 -12.90 10.05
CA PHE A 183 -4.60 -12.03 8.90
C PHE A 183 -5.67 -10.93 8.77
N HIS A 184 -6.95 -11.27 9.00
CA HIS A 184 -8.03 -10.29 8.98
C HIS A 184 -7.91 -9.23 10.07
N VAL A 185 -7.26 -9.51 11.21
CA VAL A 185 -6.93 -8.46 12.20
C VAL A 185 -6.06 -7.38 11.55
N ILE A 186 -5.02 -7.76 10.79
CA ILE A 186 -4.18 -6.79 10.08
C ILE A 186 -5.01 -6.08 9.01
N GLN A 187 -5.80 -6.82 8.25
CA GLN A 187 -6.61 -6.27 7.16
C GLN A 187 -7.77 -5.40 7.68
N GLY A 188 -8.41 -5.76 8.80
CA GLY A 188 -9.47 -5.00 9.45
C GLY A 188 -8.98 -3.69 10.07
N LEU A 189 -7.85 -3.71 10.75
CA LEU A 189 -7.19 -2.48 11.23
C LEU A 189 -6.73 -1.57 10.08
N CYS A 190 -6.63 -2.14 8.85
CA CYS A 190 -6.40 -1.39 7.60
C CYS A 190 -7.70 -0.91 6.94
N SER A 191 -8.87 -1.41 7.33
CA SER A 191 -10.16 -1.19 6.67
C SER A 191 -11.22 -0.52 7.53
N ASP A 192 -10.87 0.08 8.67
CA ASP A 192 -11.79 0.94 9.43
C ASP A 192 -12.11 2.20 8.63
N GLU A 193 -12.86 2.02 7.55
CA GLU A 193 -13.73 3.05 6.96
C GLU A 193 -14.72 2.34 6.01
N HIS A 194 -15.92 2.14 6.53
CA HIS A 194 -17.16 2.10 5.72
C HIS A 194 -17.85 3.46 5.79
#